data_9fabfa568d541ecaa05c7456af55b48c
#
_entry.id   9fabfa568d541ecaa05c7456af55b48c
#
_cell.length_a   1.000
_cell.length_b   1.000
_cell.length_c   1.000
_cell.angle_alpha   90.00
_cell.angle_beta   90.00
_cell.angle_gamma   90.00
#
_symmetry.space_group_name_H-M   'P 1'
#
loop_
_entity.id
_entity.type
_entity.pdbx_description
1 polymer ?
#
loop_
_entity_poly.entity_id
_entity_poly.type
_entity_poly.pdbx_seq_one_letter_code
_entity_poly.pdbx_strand_id
1 'polypeptide(L)'
;MVHSFVGRLLIASVLCGAVLAERSVAGGQDDWPQWRGPLGTGVAPRARPPLKWSENKNIRWKTELPGKGHSTPIIWGERIFLTTAIPYGPAVKPRLPSRPGAHDNLALTHHHEYVVLAVSRKTGKILWQQTMHKDLPHEAGHVTASLASASPVTDGERVFAFFGSRGLYCLDPNGKLLWKKNLGEMHTKHGHGEGSSPALHGETLIVNWDHEEESFLVALDKRTGKERWRVARPEDTSWATPIVVEHAGKPQVIVPGTKRLRGYDLASGAVVWECAGLSSNIVASPVAANGVVYAGSSYDTRALLAIRLDGAKGDITGTKQVIWSRERGAPYVPSPLLYGDSLYTLRHYQGVISRVDAKTGNDQGGPFRLDAIDNVYASPVGADGRIYVTSRDGITQVMSHGERIPRMLAVNRLDDHFSASAAIAGRELFLRGERYLYCIAEE
;
A
#
# COMPACT_ATOMS: atom_id res chain seq x y z
N MET A 1 71.33 -25.41 40.44
CA MET A 1 70.10 -26.01 39.89
C MET A 1 69.00 -24.92 40.00
N VAL A 2 68.77 -24.23 38.92
CA VAL A 2 67.73 -23.21 38.87
C VAL A 2 66.92 -23.48 37.60
N HIS A 3 65.66 -23.89 37.78
CA HIS A 3 64.75 -24.14 36.67
C HIS A 3 63.99 -22.84 36.30
N SER A 4 64.17 -22.41 35.02
CA SER A 4 63.47 -21.28 34.41
C SER A 4 62.17 -21.79 33.79
N PHE A 5 61.03 -21.24 34.24
CA PHE A 5 59.70 -21.42 33.61
C PHE A 5 59.43 -20.25 32.64
N VAL A 6 59.32 -20.55 31.35
CA VAL A 6 58.89 -19.60 30.32
C VAL A 6 57.41 -19.78 30.15
N GLY A 7 56.61 -18.80 30.61
CA GLY A 7 55.18 -18.70 30.36
C GLY A 7 54.91 -18.15 28.95
N ARG A 8 54.21 -18.89 28.11
CA ARG A 8 53.65 -18.42 26.83
C ARG A 8 52.29 -17.74 27.04
N LEU A 9 52.26 -16.45 26.76
CA LEU A 9 51.03 -15.67 26.74
C LEU A 9 50.32 -15.90 25.40
N LEU A 10 49.15 -16.54 25.42
CA LEU A 10 48.26 -16.66 24.26
C LEU A 10 47.34 -15.42 24.23
N ILE A 11 47.56 -14.55 23.26
CA ILE A 11 46.63 -13.42 22.95
C ILE A 11 45.53 -13.97 22.06
N ALA A 12 44.33 -14.15 22.61
CA ALA A 12 43.13 -14.47 21.86
C ALA A 12 42.55 -13.16 21.31
N SER A 13 42.70 -12.93 20.01
CA SER A 13 42.06 -11.83 19.29
C SER A 13 40.59 -12.17 19.09
N VAL A 14 39.71 -11.56 19.86
CA VAL A 14 38.25 -11.60 19.63
C VAL A 14 37.93 -10.63 18.50
N LEU A 15 37.74 -11.15 17.30
CA LEU A 15 37.14 -10.42 16.20
C LEU A 15 35.64 -10.25 16.50
N CYS A 16 35.26 -9.07 17.00
CA CYS A 16 33.88 -8.66 17.13
C CYS A 16 33.36 -8.27 15.73
N GLY A 17 32.81 -9.23 15.02
CA GLY A 17 32.11 -9.00 13.76
C GLY A 17 30.81 -8.21 14.04
N ALA A 18 30.83 -6.90 13.81
CA ALA A 18 29.60 -6.11 13.81
C ALA A 18 28.73 -6.55 12.61
N VAL A 19 27.75 -7.40 12.87
CA VAL A 19 26.66 -7.66 11.93
C VAL A 19 25.83 -6.39 11.88
N LEU A 20 26.05 -5.58 10.85
CA LEU A 20 25.15 -4.50 10.47
C LEU A 20 23.86 -5.16 9.95
N ALA A 21 22.92 -5.40 10.85
CA ALA A 21 21.56 -5.73 10.45
C ALA A 21 21.01 -4.51 9.72
N GLU A 22 20.93 -4.58 8.39
CA GLU A 22 20.20 -3.59 7.57
C GLU A 22 18.76 -3.57 8.07
N ARG A 23 18.40 -2.44 8.68
CA ARG A 23 17.03 -2.22 9.15
C ARG A 23 16.15 -2.03 7.92
N SER A 24 15.27 -3.01 7.61
CA SER A 24 14.01 -2.72 6.95
C SER A 24 13.39 -1.47 7.58
N VAL A 25 12.54 -0.73 6.85
CA VAL A 25 11.83 0.45 7.40
C VAL A 25 11.05 0.04 8.65
N ALA A 26 11.75 -0.18 9.74
CA ALA A 26 11.18 -0.46 11.03
C ALA A 26 10.85 0.88 11.66
N GLY A 27 9.67 1.40 11.30
CA GLY A 27 9.03 2.45 12.08
C GLY A 27 8.98 2.06 13.57
N GLY A 28 8.82 3.01 14.44
CA GLY A 28 8.55 2.76 15.85
C GLY A 28 7.37 1.78 15.99
N GLN A 29 7.19 1.22 17.18
CA GLN A 29 6.12 0.23 17.43
C GLN A 29 4.70 0.76 17.13
N ASP A 30 4.57 2.09 17.02
CA ASP A 30 3.34 2.84 16.87
C ASP A 30 3.29 3.66 15.57
N ASP A 31 3.98 3.22 14.51
CA ASP A 31 4.03 3.90 13.23
C ASP A 31 3.31 3.10 12.13
N TRP A 32 2.87 3.84 11.08
CA TRP A 32 2.30 3.28 9.86
C TRP A 32 3.01 3.89 8.64
N PRO A 33 4.27 3.47 8.35
CA PRO A 33 5.20 4.21 7.48
C PRO A 33 4.90 4.13 5.98
N GLN A 34 4.05 3.21 5.57
CA GLN A 34 3.70 2.94 4.18
C GLN A 34 2.27 2.44 4.05
N TRP A 35 1.74 2.45 2.84
CA TRP A 35 0.45 1.81 2.54
C TRP A 35 0.49 0.34 2.93
N ARG A 36 -0.46 -0.20 3.61
CA ARG A 36 -0.52 -1.53 4.24
C ARG A 36 0.33 -1.70 5.51
N GLY A 37 0.84 -0.59 6.08
CA GLY A 37 1.45 -0.56 7.42
C GLY A 37 2.85 -1.15 7.52
N PRO A 38 3.34 -1.34 8.75
CA PRO A 38 4.74 -1.67 9.00
C PRO A 38 5.18 -3.02 8.42
N LEU A 39 4.25 -3.96 8.27
CA LEU A 39 4.53 -5.30 7.72
C LEU A 39 4.14 -5.44 6.24
N GLY A 40 3.53 -4.40 5.62
CA GLY A 40 2.99 -4.51 4.27
C GLY A 40 1.78 -5.46 4.13
N THR A 41 1.27 -6.01 5.23
CA THR A 41 0.18 -7.01 5.27
C THR A 41 -1.19 -6.43 5.62
N GLY A 42 -1.25 -5.15 6.03
CA GLY A 42 -2.45 -4.49 6.55
C GLY A 42 -2.64 -4.68 8.06
N VAL A 43 -1.68 -5.27 8.76
CA VAL A 43 -1.76 -5.55 10.21
C VAL A 43 -0.86 -4.62 11.01
N ALA A 44 -1.39 -4.09 12.12
CA ALA A 44 -0.65 -3.44 13.19
C ALA A 44 -0.56 -4.39 14.40
N PRO A 45 0.51 -5.20 14.52
CA PRO A 45 0.51 -6.37 15.42
C PRO A 45 0.46 -6.03 16.91
N ARG A 46 0.85 -4.81 17.29
CA ARG A 46 0.90 -4.35 18.69
C ARG A 46 -0.11 -3.24 19.01
N ALA A 47 -0.83 -2.78 18.02
CA ALA A 47 -1.80 -1.71 18.17
C ALA A 47 -3.11 -2.21 18.78
N ARG A 48 -3.78 -1.31 19.49
CA ARG A 48 -5.09 -1.55 20.13
C ARG A 48 -6.06 -0.42 19.82
N PRO A 49 -6.50 -0.30 18.55
CA PRO A 49 -7.41 0.77 18.15
C PRO A 49 -8.80 0.59 18.77
N PRO A 50 -9.61 1.67 18.84
CA PRO A 50 -10.96 1.61 19.37
C PRO A 50 -11.85 0.59 18.66
N LEU A 51 -12.78 0.01 19.42
CA LEU A 51 -13.82 -0.86 18.91
C LEU A 51 -15.04 -0.09 18.41
N LYS A 52 -15.44 0.95 19.16
CA LYS A 52 -16.69 1.69 18.92
C LYS A 52 -16.44 3.18 18.83
N TRP A 53 -17.03 3.81 17.80
CA TRP A 53 -17.03 5.26 17.61
C TRP A 53 -18.28 5.73 16.85
N SER A 54 -18.50 7.04 16.88
CA SER A 54 -19.47 7.77 16.07
C SER A 54 -19.02 9.21 15.94
N GLU A 55 -19.73 10.08 15.25
CA GLU A 55 -19.40 11.51 15.14
C GLU A 55 -19.19 12.19 16.52
N ASN A 56 -19.82 11.67 17.59
CA ASN A 56 -19.79 12.26 18.93
C ASN A 56 -19.12 11.36 19.98
N LYS A 57 -18.43 10.27 19.56
CA LYS A 57 -17.79 9.34 20.49
C LYS A 57 -16.46 8.84 19.94
N ASN A 58 -15.43 8.90 20.77
CA ASN A 58 -14.07 8.42 20.47
C ASN A 58 -13.44 9.10 19.23
N ILE A 59 -13.87 10.30 18.87
CA ILE A 59 -13.20 11.15 17.90
C ILE A 59 -12.32 12.13 18.67
N ARG A 60 -11.00 11.83 18.72
CA ARG A 60 -10.05 12.74 19.38
C ARG A 60 -9.96 14.08 18.65
N TRP A 61 -9.94 14.03 17.32
CA TRP A 61 -10.01 15.20 16.47
C TRP A 61 -10.50 14.81 15.05
N LYS A 62 -11.04 15.79 14.36
CA LYS A 62 -11.52 15.73 12.99
C LYS A 62 -11.03 16.98 12.27
N THR A 63 -10.27 16.80 11.20
CA THR A 63 -9.62 17.88 10.46
C THR A 63 -10.13 17.91 9.03
N GLU A 64 -10.65 19.05 8.61
CA GLU A 64 -11.03 19.28 7.22
C GLU A 64 -9.78 19.28 6.33
N LEU A 65 -9.84 18.54 5.23
CA LEU A 65 -8.75 18.42 4.26
C LEU A 65 -9.04 19.22 3.00
N PRO A 66 -8.05 19.96 2.46
CA PRO A 66 -8.23 20.66 1.21
C PRO A 66 -8.22 19.69 0.03
N GLY A 67 -9.12 19.88 -0.93
CA GLY A 67 -9.18 19.12 -2.17
C GLY A 67 -9.57 17.65 -1.98
N LYS A 68 -9.24 16.81 -2.97
CA LYS A 68 -9.59 15.38 -3.00
C LYS A 68 -8.35 14.49 -3.09
N GLY A 69 -8.34 13.40 -2.33
CA GLY A 69 -7.28 12.39 -2.41
C GLY A 69 -7.67 11.10 -1.70
N HIS A 70 -7.13 9.97 -2.16
CA HIS A 70 -7.41 8.65 -1.62
C HIS A 70 -6.17 7.98 -1.00
N SER A 71 -5.09 8.73 -0.78
CA SER A 71 -3.91 8.21 -0.10
C SER A 71 -4.25 7.79 1.33
N THR A 72 -3.77 6.62 1.74
CA THR A 72 -3.79 6.20 3.15
C THR A 72 -2.95 7.18 3.98
N PRO A 73 -3.38 7.57 5.19
CA PRO A 73 -2.55 8.34 6.11
C PRO A 73 -1.27 7.57 6.47
N ILE A 74 -0.11 8.18 6.29
CA ILE A 74 1.18 7.61 6.66
C ILE A 74 1.65 8.27 7.95
N ILE A 75 1.97 7.47 8.95
CA ILE A 75 2.25 7.94 10.31
C ILE A 75 3.68 7.60 10.69
N TRP A 76 4.40 8.61 11.15
CA TRP A 76 5.71 8.47 11.76
C TRP A 76 5.88 9.41 12.95
N GLY A 77 6.02 8.86 14.13
CA GLY A 77 6.04 9.62 15.38
C GLY A 77 4.79 10.48 15.53
N GLU A 78 4.99 11.80 15.67
CA GLU A 78 3.92 12.77 15.89
C GLU A 78 3.38 13.39 14.57
N ARG A 79 3.72 12.86 13.43
CA ARG A 79 3.29 13.40 12.12
C ARG A 79 2.53 12.39 11.29
N ILE A 80 1.56 12.92 10.55
CA ILE A 80 0.76 12.20 9.57
C ILE A 80 0.97 12.87 8.23
N PHE A 81 1.33 12.11 7.19
CA PHE A 81 1.55 12.61 5.84
C PHE A 81 0.47 12.11 4.88
N LEU A 82 0.00 13.02 4.02
CA LEU A 82 -1.05 12.78 3.04
C LEU A 82 -0.73 13.46 1.72
N THR A 83 -1.31 12.96 0.62
CA THR A 83 -1.33 13.64 -0.68
C THR A 83 -2.74 14.09 -0.99
N THR A 84 -2.92 15.23 -1.65
CA THR A 84 -4.23 15.73 -2.11
C THR A 84 -4.08 16.48 -3.43
N ALA A 85 -5.17 16.59 -4.19
CA ALA A 85 -5.26 17.42 -5.39
C ALA A 85 -6.36 18.46 -5.19
N ILE A 86 -6.00 19.74 -5.31
CA ILE A 86 -6.87 20.87 -5.02
C ILE A 86 -7.20 21.57 -6.35
N PRO A 87 -8.47 21.63 -6.77
CA PRO A 87 -8.85 22.40 -7.95
C PRO A 87 -8.59 23.89 -7.72
N TYR A 88 -8.11 24.60 -8.73
CA TYR A 88 -7.89 26.04 -8.65
C TYR A 88 -8.19 26.76 -9.99
N GLY A 89 -8.35 28.08 -9.92
CA GLY A 89 -8.60 28.94 -11.05
C GLY A 89 -10.03 28.80 -11.63
N PRO A 90 -10.31 29.45 -12.75
CA PRO A 90 -11.62 29.36 -13.40
C PRO A 90 -11.83 27.97 -14.02
N ALA A 91 -13.09 27.58 -14.14
CA ALA A 91 -13.47 26.36 -14.84
C ALA A 91 -13.02 26.42 -16.30
N VAL A 92 -12.49 25.33 -16.82
CA VAL A 92 -12.16 25.15 -18.23
C VAL A 92 -13.25 24.36 -18.95
N LYS A 93 -13.26 24.38 -20.30
CA LYS A 93 -14.17 23.54 -21.07
C LYS A 93 -13.99 22.07 -20.63
N PRO A 94 -15.07 21.37 -20.24
CA PRO A 94 -14.99 19.99 -19.78
C PRO A 94 -14.29 19.08 -20.81
N ARG A 95 -13.31 18.30 -20.35
CA ARG A 95 -12.59 17.31 -21.16
C ARG A 95 -12.83 15.92 -20.57
N LEU A 96 -13.37 15.04 -21.40
CA LEU A 96 -13.48 13.61 -21.08
C LEU A 96 -12.31 12.86 -21.71
N PRO A 97 -11.87 11.75 -21.12
CA PRO A 97 -10.89 10.87 -21.74
C PRO A 97 -11.41 10.36 -23.09
N SER A 98 -10.54 10.35 -24.09
CA SER A 98 -10.83 9.84 -25.45
C SER A 98 -10.24 8.45 -25.68
N ARG A 99 -9.92 7.72 -24.61
CA ARG A 99 -9.31 6.39 -24.69
C ARG A 99 -10.33 5.33 -25.15
N PRO A 100 -9.91 4.30 -25.89
CA PRO A 100 -10.75 3.17 -26.24
C PRO A 100 -11.38 2.53 -24.98
N GLY A 101 -12.69 2.32 -25.01
CA GLY A 101 -13.42 1.74 -23.88
C GLY A 101 -13.54 2.65 -22.65
N ALA A 102 -13.25 3.95 -22.74
CA ALA A 102 -13.42 4.88 -21.64
C ALA A 102 -14.90 4.91 -21.18
N HIS A 103 -15.12 4.72 -19.89
CA HIS A 103 -16.44 4.71 -19.26
C HIS A 103 -16.31 5.17 -17.81
N ASP A 104 -17.37 5.69 -17.24
CA ASP A 104 -17.44 6.14 -15.83
C ASP A 104 -16.30 7.09 -15.42
N ASN A 105 -15.88 7.97 -16.34
CA ASN A 105 -14.82 8.92 -16.09
C ASN A 105 -15.36 10.29 -15.70
N LEU A 106 -14.65 10.95 -14.78
CA LEU A 106 -14.87 12.35 -14.46
C LEU A 106 -14.45 13.24 -15.63
N ALA A 107 -15.18 14.33 -15.85
CA ALA A 107 -14.73 15.38 -16.73
C ALA A 107 -13.68 16.27 -16.03
N LEU A 108 -12.59 16.60 -16.72
CA LEU A 108 -11.65 17.61 -16.26
C LEU A 108 -12.24 18.99 -16.49
N THR A 109 -12.43 19.72 -15.41
CA THR A 109 -13.04 21.04 -15.42
C THR A 109 -12.17 22.14 -14.82
N HIS A 110 -11.06 21.79 -14.16
CA HIS A 110 -10.17 22.72 -13.46
C HIS A 110 -8.72 22.30 -13.56
N HIS A 111 -7.82 23.27 -13.44
CA HIS A 111 -6.43 23.02 -13.07
C HIS A 111 -6.37 22.52 -11.63
N HIS A 112 -5.33 21.76 -11.30
CA HIS A 112 -5.12 21.20 -9.96
C HIS A 112 -3.75 21.51 -9.40
N GLU A 113 -3.71 21.82 -8.12
CA GLU A 113 -2.49 21.80 -7.32
C GLU A 113 -2.32 20.41 -6.69
N TYR A 114 -1.17 19.81 -6.89
CA TYR A 114 -0.78 18.53 -6.29
C TYR A 114 0.00 18.82 -5.01
N VAL A 115 -0.54 18.40 -3.89
CA VAL A 115 -0.12 18.89 -2.58
C VAL A 115 0.24 17.74 -1.65
N VAL A 116 1.34 17.92 -0.90
CA VAL A 116 1.68 17.08 0.25
C VAL A 116 1.34 17.85 1.52
N LEU A 117 0.68 17.16 2.46
CA LEU A 117 0.28 17.70 3.77
C LEU A 117 1.01 16.95 4.88
N ALA A 118 1.40 17.67 5.93
CA ALA A 118 1.69 17.07 7.22
C ALA A 118 0.68 17.57 8.27
N VAL A 119 0.16 16.64 9.05
CA VAL A 119 -0.82 16.88 10.11
C VAL A 119 -0.22 16.41 11.43
N SER A 120 -0.46 17.17 12.49
CA SER A 120 -0.09 16.76 13.85
C SER A 120 -0.93 15.57 14.30
N ARG A 121 -0.29 14.45 14.61
CA ARG A 121 -0.96 13.27 15.17
C ARG A 121 -1.71 13.58 16.47
N LYS A 122 -1.12 14.43 17.31
CA LYS A 122 -1.68 14.78 18.61
C LYS A 122 -2.92 15.68 18.51
N THR A 123 -2.90 16.68 17.60
CA THR A 123 -3.91 17.76 17.60
C THR A 123 -4.76 17.82 16.33
N GLY A 124 -4.42 17.10 15.29
CA GLY A 124 -5.08 17.22 13.99
C GLY A 124 -4.72 18.48 13.18
N LYS A 125 -3.96 19.42 13.75
CA LYS A 125 -3.61 20.66 13.04
C LYS A 125 -2.72 20.37 11.84
N ILE A 126 -3.00 20.99 10.69
CA ILE A 126 -2.11 20.99 9.53
C ILE A 126 -0.84 21.75 9.94
N LEU A 127 0.30 21.06 9.94
CA LEU A 127 1.60 21.59 10.30
C LEU A 127 2.22 22.36 9.14
N TRP A 128 2.07 21.80 7.94
CA TRP A 128 2.49 22.42 6.69
C TRP A 128 1.74 21.81 5.50
N GLN A 129 1.71 22.58 4.43
CA GLN A 129 1.16 22.22 3.15
C GLN A 129 2.14 22.67 2.06
N GLN A 130 2.53 21.76 1.17
CA GLN A 130 3.48 22.06 0.09
C GLN A 130 2.88 21.68 -1.26
N THR A 131 2.73 22.65 -2.15
CA THR A 131 2.33 22.41 -3.54
C THR A 131 3.56 21.95 -4.34
N MET A 132 3.46 20.73 -4.85
CA MET A 132 4.55 20.09 -5.62
C MET A 132 4.45 20.38 -7.10
N HIS A 133 3.24 20.42 -7.65
CA HIS A 133 2.97 20.66 -9.07
C HIS A 133 1.64 21.37 -9.27
N LYS A 134 1.50 22.09 -10.38
CA LYS A 134 0.27 22.77 -10.78
C LYS A 134 0.09 22.64 -12.29
N ASP A 135 -1.00 22.03 -12.72
CA ASP A 135 -1.39 22.01 -14.13
C ASP A 135 -2.85 21.61 -14.34
N LEU A 136 -3.26 21.54 -15.62
CA LEU A 136 -4.45 20.83 -16.04
C LEU A 136 -4.07 19.38 -16.26
N PRO A 137 -4.64 18.40 -15.51
CA PRO A 137 -4.33 16.98 -15.70
C PRO A 137 -4.55 16.55 -17.16
N HIS A 138 -3.73 15.63 -17.67
CA HIS A 138 -3.91 15.09 -19.02
C HIS A 138 -5.06 14.07 -19.08
N GLU A 139 -5.28 13.33 -17.98
CA GLU A 139 -6.40 12.41 -17.76
C GLU A 139 -7.10 12.71 -16.44
N ALA A 140 -8.43 12.54 -16.38
CA ALA A 140 -9.21 12.79 -15.17
C ALA A 140 -9.19 11.63 -14.19
N GLY A 141 -9.49 10.43 -14.66
CA GLY A 141 -9.69 9.24 -13.88
C GLY A 141 -11.16 8.81 -13.78
N HIS A 142 -11.37 7.62 -13.26
CA HIS A 142 -12.68 7.04 -12.96
C HIS A 142 -13.42 7.88 -11.91
N VAL A 143 -14.76 7.89 -11.91
CA VAL A 143 -15.61 8.64 -10.95
C VAL A 143 -15.30 8.30 -9.47
N THR A 144 -14.75 7.13 -9.21
CA THR A 144 -14.33 6.70 -7.85
C THR A 144 -12.85 6.92 -7.56
N ALA A 145 -12.08 7.48 -8.50
CA ALA A 145 -10.66 7.77 -8.34
C ALA A 145 -10.41 9.18 -7.77
N SER A 146 -9.14 9.48 -7.54
CA SER A 146 -8.65 10.82 -7.26
C SER A 146 -7.33 11.06 -7.98
N LEU A 147 -7.00 12.33 -8.23
CA LEU A 147 -5.70 12.72 -8.78
C LEU A 147 -4.54 12.59 -7.77
N ALA A 148 -4.84 12.16 -6.55
CA ALA A 148 -3.88 11.91 -5.46
C ALA A 148 -4.23 10.60 -4.74
N SER A 149 -4.26 9.49 -5.50
CA SER A 149 -4.61 8.16 -4.97
C SER A 149 -3.40 7.44 -4.35
N ALA A 150 -2.19 7.65 -4.88
CA ALA A 150 -0.98 7.05 -4.35
C ALA A 150 -0.70 7.51 -2.92
N SER A 151 -0.44 6.57 -2.02
CA SER A 151 -0.04 6.86 -0.65
C SER A 151 1.44 7.23 -0.59
N PRO A 152 1.84 8.21 0.22
CA PRO A 152 3.24 8.46 0.48
C PRO A 152 3.90 7.25 1.19
N VAL A 153 5.22 7.27 1.27
CA VAL A 153 6.01 6.35 2.11
C VAL A 153 7.09 7.16 2.84
N THR A 154 7.46 6.74 4.04
CA THR A 154 8.47 7.43 4.86
C THR A 154 9.38 6.46 5.59
N ASP A 155 10.62 6.88 5.81
CA ASP A 155 11.59 6.25 6.70
C ASP A 155 11.85 7.07 7.98
N GLY A 156 11.05 8.15 8.17
CA GLY A 156 11.20 9.10 9.26
C GLY A 156 12.19 10.23 8.98
N GLU A 157 13.15 10.05 8.09
CA GLU A 157 14.06 11.10 7.62
C GLU A 157 13.57 11.77 6.34
N ARG A 158 12.79 11.05 5.53
CA ARG A 158 12.27 11.49 4.24
C ARG A 158 10.83 11.06 4.06
N VAL A 159 10.09 11.86 3.31
CA VAL A 159 8.74 11.57 2.85
C VAL A 159 8.76 11.54 1.33
N PHE A 160 8.33 10.43 0.75
CA PHE A 160 8.25 10.25 -0.69
C PHE A 160 6.79 10.29 -1.11
N ALA A 161 6.43 11.28 -1.92
CA ALA A 161 5.08 11.47 -2.44
C ALA A 161 5.09 11.31 -3.97
N PHE A 162 4.18 10.48 -4.47
CA PHE A 162 4.07 10.18 -5.88
C PHE A 162 2.70 10.61 -6.41
N PHE A 163 2.71 11.35 -7.51
CA PHE A 163 1.52 11.84 -8.20
C PHE A 163 1.50 11.34 -9.65
N GLY A 164 2.03 10.14 -9.89
CA GLY A 164 2.08 9.55 -11.23
C GLY A 164 2.79 10.45 -12.22
N SER A 165 2.10 10.80 -13.30
CA SER A 165 2.57 11.70 -14.37
C SER A 165 2.94 13.10 -13.87
N ARG A 166 2.51 13.49 -12.67
CA ARG A 166 2.83 14.81 -12.07
C ARG A 166 4.06 14.77 -11.17
N GLY A 167 4.75 13.64 -11.16
CA GLY A 167 6.07 13.48 -10.58
C GLY A 167 6.14 12.78 -9.25
N LEU A 168 7.37 12.47 -8.90
CA LEU A 168 7.80 11.91 -7.62
C LEU A 168 8.62 12.95 -6.86
N TYR A 169 8.30 13.13 -5.59
CA TYR A 169 8.88 14.16 -4.74
C TYR A 169 9.40 13.55 -3.46
N CYS A 170 10.59 13.97 -3.05
CA CYS A 170 11.17 13.65 -1.75
C CYS A 170 11.27 14.94 -0.93
N LEU A 171 10.67 14.90 0.24
CA LEU A 171 10.70 16.00 1.21
C LEU A 171 11.38 15.55 2.51
N ASP A 172 11.91 16.49 3.27
CA ASP A 172 12.16 16.21 4.69
C ASP A 172 10.84 16.22 5.48
N PRO A 173 10.81 15.73 6.73
CA PRO A 173 9.58 15.71 7.52
C PRO A 173 9.02 17.11 7.86
N ASN A 174 9.77 18.19 7.65
CA ASN A 174 9.35 19.58 7.85
C ASN A 174 8.79 20.23 6.57
N GLY A 175 8.71 19.46 5.45
CA GLY A 175 8.12 19.91 4.21
C GLY A 175 9.11 20.56 3.22
N LYS A 176 10.41 20.58 3.52
CA LYS A 176 11.42 21.06 2.58
C LYS A 176 11.61 20.05 1.46
N LEU A 177 11.46 20.49 0.20
CA LEU A 177 11.76 19.68 -0.97
C LEU A 177 13.27 19.40 -1.05
N LEU A 178 13.63 18.11 -1.09
CA LEU A 178 15.01 17.64 -1.21
C LEU A 178 15.36 17.33 -2.67
N TRP A 179 14.49 16.61 -3.36
CA TRP A 179 14.62 16.34 -4.79
C TRP A 179 13.24 16.01 -5.41
N LYS A 180 13.15 16.14 -6.72
CA LYS A 180 11.99 15.73 -7.52
C LYS A 180 12.43 14.98 -8.76
N LYS A 181 11.55 14.11 -9.28
CA LYS A 181 11.77 13.36 -10.51
C LYS A 181 10.49 13.30 -11.34
N ASN A 182 10.63 13.62 -12.61
CA ASN A 182 9.61 13.37 -13.62
C ASN A 182 9.93 12.02 -14.29
N LEU A 183 8.95 11.14 -14.41
CA LEU A 183 9.07 9.83 -15.05
C LEU A 183 8.37 9.78 -16.42
N GLY A 184 7.62 10.82 -16.79
CA GLY A 184 6.85 10.92 -18.03
C GLY A 184 5.36 11.10 -17.78
N GLU A 185 4.53 10.75 -18.77
CA GLU A 185 3.07 10.73 -18.67
C GLU A 185 2.58 9.29 -18.85
N MET A 186 1.71 8.83 -17.96
CA MET A 186 1.01 7.55 -18.07
C MET A 186 -0.31 7.74 -18.82
N HIS A 187 -0.61 6.82 -19.69
CA HIS A 187 -1.92 6.68 -20.30
C HIS A 187 -2.57 5.42 -19.78
N THR A 188 -3.52 5.58 -18.88
CA THR A 188 -4.10 4.44 -18.18
C THR A 188 -5.24 3.79 -18.96
N LYS A 189 -5.45 2.50 -18.75
CA LYS A 189 -6.56 1.76 -19.36
C LYS A 189 -7.88 2.45 -19.07
N HIS A 190 -8.67 2.67 -20.10
CA HIS A 190 -9.94 3.38 -20.06
C HIS A 190 -9.86 4.84 -19.53
N GLY A 191 -8.65 5.39 -19.33
CA GLY A 191 -8.48 6.69 -18.70
C GLY A 191 -8.89 6.70 -17.22
N HIS A 192 -8.78 5.57 -16.51
CA HIS A 192 -9.23 5.42 -15.12
C HIS A 192 -8.31 6.09 -14.09
N GLY A 193 -7.18 6.65 -14.52
CA GLY A 193 -6.24 7.37 -13.68
C GLY A 193 -5.20 6.47 -13.02
N GLU A 194 -4.31 7.09 -12.28
CA GLU A 194 -3.08 6.52 -11.73
C GLU A 194 -3.28 6.16 -10.25
N GLY A 195 -2.70 5.05 -9.75
CA GLY A 195 -3.00 4.60 -8.40
C GLY A 195 -1.90 3.86 -7.65
N SER A 196 -0.86 3.35 -8.33
CA SER A 196 0.24 2.65 -7.66
C SER A 196 1.01 3.58 -6.72
N SER A 197 1.30 3.12 -5.49
CA SER A 197 2.14 3.84 -4.53
C SER A 197 3.61 3.43 -4.66
N PRO A 198 4.56 4.28 -4.28
CA PRO A 198 5.96 3.86 -4.21
C PRO A 198 6.20 2.89 -3.05
N ALA A 199 7.18 2.01 -3.20
CA ALA A 199 7.65 1.12 -2.14
C ALA A 199 9.08 1.50 -1.73
N LEU A 200 9.39 1.41 -0.44
CA LEU A 200 10.71 1.76 0.10
C LEU A 200 11.31 0.57 0.83
N HIS A 201 12.57 0.25 0.51
CA HIS A 201 13.35 -0.74 1.23
C HIS A 201 14.81 -0.31 1.34
N GLY A 202 15.31 -0.17 2.58
CA GLY A 202 16.66 0.31 2.84
C GLY A 202 16.91 1.67 2.15
N GLU A 203 17.88 1.71 1.24
CA GLU A 203 18.26 2.91 0.47
C GLU A 203 17.56 2.98 -0.90
N THR A 204 16.60 2.10 -1.19
CA THR A 204 16.00 1.95 -2.52
C THR A 204 14.53 2.28 -2.52
N LEU A 205 14.12 3.22 -3.37
CA LEU A 205 12.73 3.57 -3.64
C LEU A 205 12.32 2.96 -4.99
N ILE A 206 11.19 2.24 -5.00
CA ILE A 206 10.67 1.52 -6.16
C ILE A 206 9.40 2.18 -6.64
N VAL A 207 9.28 2.36 -7.95
CA VAL A 207 8.06 2.86 -8.60
C VAL A 207 7.66 1.91 -9.72
N ASN A 208 6.42 1.44 -9.69
CA ASN A 208 5.78 0.74 -10.78
C ASN A 208 5.15 1.74 -11.75
N TRP A 209 5.49 1.61 -13.05
CA TRP A 209 5.04 2.50 -14.12
C TRP A 209 4.34 1.69 -15.22
N ASP A 210 3.29 0.94 -14.84
CA ASP A 210 2.51 0.14 -15.79
C ASP A 210 1.38 0.98 -16.38
N HIS A 211 1.35 1.13 -17.70
CA HIS A 211 0.32 1.85 -18.44
C HIS A 211 0.17 1.28 -19.87
N GLU A 212 -0.64 1.91 -20.70
CA GLU A 212 -0.97 1.37 -22.04
C GLU A 212 0.13 1.59 -23.10
N GLU A 213 1.28 2.14 -22.70
CA GLU A 213 2.42 2.39 -23.60
C GLU A 213 3.68 1.69 -23.04
N GLU A 214 4.80 2.42 -22.88
CA GLU A 214 6.09 1.85 -22.42
C GLU A 214 6.11 1.67 -20.90
N SER A 215 5.66 0.51 -20.43
CA SER A 215 5.69 0.15 -19.01
C SER A 215 7.08 -0.22 -18.53
N PHE A 216 7.39 0.18 -17.29
CA PHE A 216 8.67 -0.15 -16.65
C PHE A 216 8.54 -0.23 -15.13
N LEU A 217 9.51 -0.86 -14.51
CA LEU A 217 9.79 -0.78 -13.07
C LEU A 217 11.10 -0.02 -12.88
N VAL A 218 11.13 0.94 -11.97
CA VAL A 218 12.34 1.72 -11.69
C VAL A 218 12.69 1.71 -10.22
N ALA A 219 13.96 1.53 -9.92
CA ALA A 219 14.55 1.69 -8.60
C ALA A 219 15.40 2.94 -8.55
N LEU A 220 15.18 3.74 -7.52
CA LEU A 220 15.85 5.00 -7.30
C LEU A 220 16.65 4.95 -5.99
N ASP A 221 17.77 5.64 -5.96
CA ASP A 221 18.43 5.99 -4.71
C ASP A 221 17.56 6.97 -3.93
N LYS A 222 17.15 6.61 -2.71
CA LYS A 222 16.20 7.41 -1.92
C LYS A 222 16.73 8.80 -1.56
N ARG A 223 18.07 8.97 -1.48
CA ARG A 223 18.67 10.24 -1.05
C ARG A 223 18.75 11.24 -2.18
N THR A 224 18.98 10.76 -3.41
CA THR A 224 19.30 11.58 -4.56
C THR A 224 18.27 11.58 -5.66
N GLY A 225 17.34 10.60 -5.69
CA GLY A 225 16.40 10.37 -6.78
C GLY A 225 17.06 9.85 -8.07
N LYS A 226 18.35 9.51 -8.05
CA LYS A 226 19.05 8.92 -9.20
C LYS A 226 18.61 7.49 -9.43
N GLU A 227 18.44 7.11 -10.68
CA GLU A 227 18.12 5.73 -11.03
C GLU A 227 19.28 4.81 -10.68
N ARG A 228 18.96 3.73 -9.95
CA ARG A 228 19.84 2.60 -9.74
C ARG A 228 19.74 1.62 -10.90
N TRP A 229 18.49 1.34 -11.30
CA TRP A 229 18.16 0.56 -12.47
C TRP A 229 16.74 0.87 -12.95
N ARG A 230 16.47 0.58 -14.22
CA ARG A 230 15.16 0.60 -14.85
C ARG A 230 15.03 -0.63 -15.72
N VAL A 231 13.90 -1.32 -15.65
CA VAL A 231 13.63 -2.51 -16.47
C VAL A 231 12.28 -2.35 -17.16
N ALA A 232 12.26 -2.60 -18.47
CA ALA A 232 11.03 -2.62 -19.24
C ALA A 232 10.11 -3.76 -18.77
N ARG A 233 8.82 -3.50 -18.74
CA ARG A 233 7.79 -4.48 -18.40
C ARG A 233 6.86 -4.63 -19.57
N PRO A 234 6.67 -5.85 -20.12
CA PRO A 234 5.71 -6.10 -21.18
C PRO A 234 4.29 -6.24 -20.60
N GLU A 235 3.85 -5.24 -19.83
CA GLU A 235 2.57 -5.20 -19.14
C GLU A 235 1.76 -3.99 -19.61
N ASP A 236 0.43 -4.15 -19.61
CA ASP A 236 -0.51 -3.05 -19.74
C ASP A 236 -0.78 -2.43 -18.36
N THR A 237 -1.70 -1.47 -18.25
CA THR A 237 -2.00 -0.79 -16.99
C THR A 237 -2.24 -1.74 -15.84
N SER A 238 -1.49 -1.52 -14.75
CA SER A 238 -1.76 -2.08 -13.43
C SER A 238 -1.71 -0.99 -12.35
N TRP A 239 -2.56 -1.11 -11.35
CA TRP A 239 -2.65 -0.13 -10.25
C TRP A 239 -2.03 -0.65 -8.94
N ALA A 240 -1.54 -1.89 -8.96
CA ALA A 240 -0.99 -2.51 -7.78
C ALA A 240 0.31 -1.85 -7.32
N THR A 241 0.42 -1.64 -6.02
CA THR A 241 1.66 -1.18 -5.38
C THR A 241 2.65 -2.35 -5.29
N PRO A 242 3.91 -2.18 -5.69
CA PRO A 242 4.94 -3.19 -5.48
C PRO A 242 5.19 -3.42 -3.99
N ILE A 243 5.58 -4.64 -3.65
CA ILE A 243 6.09 -4.96 -2.31
C ILE A 243 7.53 -5.43 -2.40
N VAL A 244 8.30 -5.20 -1.34
CA VAL A 244 9.65 -5.79 -1.22
C VAL A 244 9.60 -6.88 -0.17
N VAL A 245 10.05 -8.07 -0.54
CA VAL A 245 10.06 -9.25 0.32
C VAL A 245 11.49 -9.74 0.45
N GLU A 246 11.98 -9.81 1.67
CA GLU A 246 13.28 -10.43 1.97
C GLU A 246 13.10 -11.93 2.18
N HIS A 247 13.82 -12.73 1.43
CA HIS A 247 13.85 -14.17 1.58
C HIS A 247 15.29 -14.70 1.47
N ALA A 248 15.74 -15.43 2.47
CA ALA A 248 17.10 -16.00 2.55
C ALA A 248 18.21 -14.94 2.30
N GLY A 249 18.05 -13.73 2.85
CA GLY A 249 19.00 -12.61 2.70
C GLY A 249 19.02 -11.98 1.30
N LYS A 250 18.04 -12.27 0.46
CA LYS A 250 17.89 -11.71 -0.91
C LYS A 250 16.55 -10.97 -1.02
N PRO A 251 16.55 -9.65 -0.99
CA PRO A 251 15.33 -8.89 -1.18
C PRO A 251 14.88 -8.91 -2.64
N GLN A 252 13.60 -9.16 -2.84
CA GLN A 252 12.95 -9.17 -4.15
C GLN A 252 11.81 -8.17 -4.20
N VAL A 253 11.67 -7.47 -5.32
CA VAL A 253 10.51 -6.63 -5.61
C VAL A 253 9.46 -7.47 -6.31
N ILE A 254 8.28 -7.56 -5.73
CA ILE A 254 7.17 -8.34 -6.27
C ILE A 254 6.15 -7.39 -6.88
N VAL A 255 5.86 -7.56 -8.16
CA VAL A 255 4.93 -6.69 -8.89
C VAL A 255 3.99 -7.55 -9.73
N PRO A 256 2.68 -7.53 -9.44
CA PRO A 256 1.70 -8.14 -10.33
C PRO A 256 1.47 -7.25 -11.55
N GLY A 257 1.32 -7.86 -12.69
CA GLY A 257 0.94 -7.22 -13.94
C GLY A 257 -0.16 -8.00 -14.64
N THR A 258 -0.72 -7.44 -15.70
CA THR A 258 -1.84 -8.03 -16.45
C THR A 258 -1.50 -9.37 -17.10
N LYS A 259 -0.26 -9.56 -17.47
CA LYS A 259 0.22 -10.80 -18.12
C LYS A 259 0.91 -11.71 -17.12
N ARG A 260 1.74 -11.15 -16.24
CA ARG A 260 2.58 -11.92 -15.32
C ARG A 260 2.75 -11.23 -13.97
N LEU A 261 2.69 -12.02 -12.91
CA LEU A 261 3.27 -11.65 -11.62
C LEU A 261 4.76 -11.93 -11.68
N ARG A 262 5.61 -10.96 -11.30
CA ARG A 262 7.08 -11.11 -11.34
C ARG A 262 7.73 -10.76 -10.01
N GLY A 263 8.80 -11.53 -9.70
CA GLY A 263 9.79 -11.19 -8.68
C GLY A 263 11.07 -10.71 -9.33
N TYR A 264 11.53 -9.53 -8.92
CA TYR A 264 12.75 -8.89 -9.42
C TYR A 264 13.80 -8.86 -8.29
N ASP A 265 15.05 -9.09 -8.62
CA ASP A 265 16.15 -8.84 -7.69
C ASP A 265 16.25 -7.34 -7.37
N LEU A 266 16.20 -6.96 -6.09
CA LEU A 266 16.18 -5.56 -5.67
C LEU A 266 17.44 -4.79 -6.08
N ALA A 267 18.59 -5.46 -6.11
CA ALA A 267 19.86 -4.80 -6.40
C ALA A 267 20.05 -4.48 -7.88
N SER A 268 19.61 -5.39 -8.75
CA SER A 268 19.88 -5.34 -10.19
C SER A 268 18.66 -5.07 -11.08
N GLY A 269 17.43 -5.30 -10.58
CA GLY A 269 16.22 -5.27 -11.38
C GLY A 269 16.03 -6.50 -12.28
N ALA A 270 16.90 -7.47 -12.24
CA ALA A 270 16.77 -8.70 -13.01
C ALA A 270 15.53 -9.50 -12.59
N VAL A 271 14.77 -10.01 -13.54
CA VAL A 271 13.65 -10.94 -13.27
C VAL A 271 14.23 -12.23 -12.69
N VAL A 272 13.87 -12.55 -11.46
CA VAL A 272 14.23 -13.81 -10.80
C VAL A 272 13.28 -14.91 -11.20
N TRP A 273 11.98 -14.60 -11.13
CA TRP A 273 10.91 -15.52 -11.53
C TRP A 273 9.69 -14.77 -12.06
N GLU A 274 8.85 -15.48 -12.80
CA GLU A 274 7.55 -14.98 -13.23
C GLU A 274 6.49 -16.07 -13.18
N CYS A 275 5.23 -15.69 -13.05
CA CYS A 275 4.08 -16.61 -12.97
C CYS A 275 2.87 -16.02 -13.71
N ALA A 276 2.25 -16.79 -14.57
CA ALA A 276 0.97 -16.46 -15.19
C ALA A 276 -0.20 -16.82 -14.26
N GLY A 277 -1.41 -16.43 -14.63
CA GLY A 277 -2.66 -16.89 -14.02
C GLY A 277 -3.46 -15.82 -13.28
N LEU A 278 -3.01 -14.57 -13.29
CA LEU A 278 -3.83 -13.45 -12.82
C LEU A 278 -4.77 -12.95 -13.93
N SER A 279 -5.80 -12.22 -13.53
CA SER A 279 -6.74 -11.52 -14.42
C SER A 279 -6.11 -10.23 -14.97
N SER A 280 -6.66 -9.65 -16.01
CA SER A 280 -6.37 -8.26 -16.37
C SER A 280 -6.91 -7.27 -15.33
N ASN A 281 -6.61 -5.97 -15.48
CA ASN A 281 -6.99 -4.92 -14.53
C ASN A 281 -6.52 -5.24 -13.09
N ILE A 282 -5.23 -5.36 -12.92
CA ILE A 282 -4.63 -5.63 -11.60
C ILE A 282 -4.70 -4.37 -10.74
N VAL A 283 -5.53 -4.41 -9.70
CA VAL A 283 -5.72 -3.33 -8.72
C VAL A 283 -5.19 -3.75 -7.35
N ALA A 284 -5.57 -4.93 -6.89
CA ALA A 284 -5.17 -5.44 -5.59
C ALA A 284 -3.66 -5.69 -5.53
N SER A 285 -2.99 -5.10 -4.54
CA SER A 285 -1.56 -5.32 -4.30
C SER A 285 -1.33 -6.64 -3.58
N PRO A 286 -0.19 -7.31 -3.82
CA PRO A 286 0.15 -8.55 -3.14
C PRO A 286 0.47 -8.31 -1.66
N VAL A 287 0.41 -9.38 -0.88
CA VAL A 287 0.91 -9.44 0.49
C VAL A 287 1.84 -10.64 0.63
N ALA A 288 2.76 -10.58 1.59
CA ALA A 288 3.70 -11.68 1.79
C ALA A 288 4.05 -11.89 3.26
N ALA A 289 4.28 -13.13 3.63
CA ALA A 289 4.88 -13.50 4.91
C ALA A 289 5.54 -14.89 4.80
N ASN A 290 6.54 -15.14 5.63
CA ASN A 290 7.20 -16.44 5.78
C ASN A 290 7.67 -17.05 4.45
N GLY A 291 8.19 -16.23 3.54
CA GLY A 291 8.68 -16.68 2.22
C GLY A 291 7.58 -17.08 1.23
N VAL A 292 6.33 -16.69 1.48
CA VAL A 292 5.19 -16.92 0.57
C VAL A 292 4.57 -15.59 0.18
N VAL A 293 4.34 -15.41 -1.12
CA VAL A 293 3.61 -14.26 -1.70
C VAL A 293 2.19 -14.69 -2.04
N TYR A 294 1.23 -13.85 -1.68
CA TYR A 294 -0.19 -14.01 -2.03
C TYR A 294 -0.59 -12.88 -2.96
N ALA A 295 -1.04 -13.20 -4.15
CA ALA A 295 -1.50 -12.25 -5.15
C ALA A 295 -2.80 -12.72 -5.78
N GLY A 296 -3.70 -11.80 -6.07
CA GLY A 296 -4.98 -12.15 -6.67
C GLY A 296 -5.60 -11.00 -7.45
N SER A 297 -6.51 -11.37 -8.33
CA SER A 297 -7.29 -10.45 -9.15
C SER A 297 -8.59 -11.11 -9.58
N SER A 298 -9.60 -10.32 -9.96
CA SER A 298 -10.92 -10.88 -10.33
C SER A 298 -11.73 -9.99 -11.26
N TYR A 299 -11.11 -9.44 -12.29
CA TYR A 299 -11.82 -8.63 -13.30
C TYR A 299 -12.52 -9.55 -14.33
N ASP A 300 -11.83 -10.01 -15.35
CA ASP A 300 -12.34 -10.92 -16.39
C ASP A 300 -12.24 -12.40 -15.98
N THR A 301 -11.19 -12.78 -15.31
CA THR A 301 -11.04 -14.10 -14.66
C THR A 301 -10.86 -13.91 -13.16
N ARG A 302 -10.89 -14.99 -12.40
CA ARG A 302 -10.70 -14.95 -10.95
C ARG A 302 -9.51 -15.80 -10.60
N ALA A 303 -8.55 -15.20 -9.90
CA ALA A 303 -7.36 -15.90 -9.46
C ALA A 303 -6.87 -15.40 -8.10
N LEU A 304 -6.48 -16.32 -7.26
CA LEU A 304 -5.74 -16.06 -6.02
C LEU A 304 -4.67 -17.12 -5.91
N LEU A 305 -3.41 -16.69 -5.87
CA LEU A 305 -2.23 -17.53 -5.92
C LEU A 305 -1.43 -17.41 -4.63
N ALA A 306 -0.87 -18.52 -4.16
CA ALA A 306 0.19 -18.53 -3.15
C ALA A 306 1.48 -19.07 -3.77
N ILE A 307 2.53 -18.27 -3.74
CA ILE A 307 3.82 -18.57 -4.37
C ILE A 307 4.90 -18.65 -3.32
N ARG A 308 5.57 -19.80 -3.26
CA ARG A 308 6.77 -19.99 -2.44
C ARG A 308 7.97 -19.38 -3.12
N LEU A 309 8.68 -18.52 -2.42
CA LEU A 309 9.89 -17.87 -2.94
C LEU A 309 11.10 -18.80 -2.96
N ASP A 310 11.15 -19.77 -2.02
CA ASP A 310 12.23 -20.74 -1.99
C ASP A 310 12.28 -21.59 -3.28
N GLY A 311 13.41 -21.53 -3.97
CA GLY A 311 13.63 -22.20 -5.25
C GLY A 311 12.83 -21.60 -6.44
N ALA A 312 12.15 -20.46 -6.29
CA ALA A 312 11.48 -19.79 -7.40
C ALA A 312 12.49 -19.18 -8.37
N LYS A 313 12.48 -19.63 -9.64
CA LYS A 313 13.39 -19.16 -10.70
C LYS A 313 12.78 -19.40 -12.09
N GLY A 314 12.89 -18.41 -12.97
CA GLY A 314 12.33 -18.49 -14.33
C GLY A 314 10.80 -18.53 -14.33
N ASP A 315 10.18 -19.14 -15.33
CA ASP A 315 8.72 -19.33 -15.36
C ASP A 315 8.31 -20.45 -14.39
N ILE A 316 7.60 -20.05 -13.32
CA ILE A 316 7.12 -20.97 -12.29
C ILE A 316 5.65 -21.35 -12.45
N THR A 317 5.03 -20.97 -13.57
CA THR A 317 3.62 -21.28 -13.85
C THR A 317 3.40 -22.80 -13.81
N GLY A 318 2.45 -23.26 -12.99
CA GLY A 318 2.11 -24.67 -12.83
C GLY A 318 3.19 -25.53 -12.17
N THR A 319 4.25 -24.94 -11.61
CA THR A 319 5.29 -25.68 -10.88
C THR A 319 4.93 -25.80 -9.39
N LYS A 320 5.72 -26.56 -8.63
CA LYS A 320 5.56 -26.72 -7.17
C LYS A 320 5.75 -25.43 -6.35
N GLN A 321 6.28 -24.36 -6.95
CA GLN A 321 6.38 -23.04 -6.32
C GLN A 321 5.03 -22.37 -6.19
N VAL A 322 4.07 -22.65 -7.08
CA VAL A 322 2.66 -22.32 -6.89
C VAL A 322 2.08 -23.33 -5.90
N ILE A 323 2.09 -22.98 -4.60
CA ILE A 323 1.67 -23.89 -3.51
C ILE A 323 0.20 -24.27 -3.68
N TRP A 324 -0.61 -23.26 -3.98
CA TRP A 324 -2.02 -23.42 -4.31
C TRP A 324 -2.51 -22.26 -5.18
N SER A 325 -3.56 -22.53 -5.93
CA SER A 325 -4.31 -21.52 -6.69
C SER A 325 -5.79 -21.76 -6.52
N ARG A 326 -6.59 -20.69 -6.61
CA ARG A 326 -8.06 -20.78 -6.51
C ARG A 326 -8.74 -19.64 -7.25
N GLU A 327 -9.94 -19.92 -7.75
CA GLU A 327 -10.80 -18.94 -8.42
C GLU A 327 -11.77 -18.24 -7.45
N ARG A 328 -12.12 -18.92 -6.34
CA ARG A 328 -13.04 -18.38 -5.33
C ARG A 328 -12.30 -17.49 -4.34
N GLY A 329 -12.99 -16.42 -3.89
CA GLY A 329 -12.42 -15.49 -2.91
C GLY A 329 -11.26 -14.66 -3.44
N ALA A 330 -11.14 -14.48 -4.76
CA ALA A 330 -10.15 -13.60 -5.34
C ALA A 330 -10.51 -12.12 -5.09
N PRO A 331 -9.54 -11.27 -4.71
CA PRO A 331 -9.76 -9.85 -4.50
C PRO A 331 -9.98 -9.11 -5.82
N TYR A 332 -10.56 -7.90 -5.75
CA TYR A 332 -10.55 -6.98 -6.89
C TYR A 332 -9.94 -5.63 -6.54
N VAL A 333 -10.68 -4.67 -6.02
CA VAL A 333 -10.15 -3.35 -5.66
C VAL A 333 -9.44 -3.40 -4.29
N PRO A 334 -10.07 -3.87 -3.20
CA PRO A 334 -9.38 -3.97 -1.93
C PRO A 334 -8.26 -5.01 -1.99
N SER A 335 -7.08 -4.65 -1.49
CA SER A 335 -5.96 -5.59 -1.36
C SER A 335 -6.19 -6.56 -0.20
N PRO A 336 -5.64 -7.77 -0.27
CA PRO A 336 -5.77 -8.76 0.79
C PRO A 336 -5.24 -8.27 2.14
N LEU A 337 -5.82 -8.78 3.22
CA LEU A 337 -5.28 -8.68 4.58
C LEU A 337 -4.72 -10.05 4.97
N LEU A 338 -3.44 -10.10 5.25
CA LEU A 338 -2.80 -11.31 5.79
C LEU A 338 -2.61 -11.13 7.30
N TYR A 339 -3.46 -11.83 8.07
CA TYR A 339 -3.46 -11.75 9.52
C TYR A 339 -3.26 -13.14 10.15
N GLY A 340 -2.08 -13.36 10.74
CA GLY A 340 -1.65 -14.69 11.16
C GLY A 340 -1.65 -15.67 9.96
N ASP A 341 -2.26 -16.83 10.14
CA ASP A 341 -2.40 -17.85 9.10
C ASP A 341 -3.68 -17.66 8.25
N SER A 342 -4.35 -16.51 8.32
CA SER A 342 -5.57 -16.24 7.56
C SER A 342 -5.36 -15.14 6.54
N LEU A 343 -5.78 -15.40 5.31
CA LEU A 343 -5.83 -14.43 4.22
C LEU A 343 -7.29 -14.01 4.02
N TYR A 344 -7.56 -12.71 4.18
CA TYR A 344 -8.89 -12.13 3.98
C TYR A 344 -8.92 -11.35 2.68
N THR A 345 -9.96 -11.57 1.87
CA THR A 345 -10.14 -10.93 0.57
C THR A 345 -11.56 -10.43 0.39
N LEU A 346 -11.70 -9.36 -0.39
CA LEU A 346 -12.98 -8.73 -0.71
C LEU A 346 -13.06 -8.41 -2.22
N ARG A 347 -14.27 -8.43 -2.76
CA ARG A 347 -14.62 -7.79 -4.01
C ARG A 347 -15.48 -6.56 -3.70
N HIS A 348 -15.15 -5.43 -4.29
CA HIS A 348 -15.65 -4.12 -3.85
C HIS A 348 -17.19 -3.91 -3.87
N TYR A 349 -17.94 -4.59 -4.72
CA TYR A 349 -19.40 -4.42 -4.82
C TYR A 349 -20.23 -5.50 -4.12
N GLN A 350 -19.67 -6.32 -3.26
CA GLN A 350 -20.37 -7.52 -2.81
C GLN A 350 -20.71 -7.56 -1.33
N GLY A 351 -20.08 -6.73 -0.50
CA GLY A 351 -20.25 -6.80 0.95
C GLY A 351 -19.98 -8.20 1.50
N VAL A 352 -19.03 -8.93 0.90
CA VAL A 352 -18.67 -10.30 1.25
C VAL A 352 -17.18 -10.42 1.44
N ILE A 353 -16.77 -10.93 2.60
CA ILE A 353 -15.36 -11.20 2.90
C ILE A 353 -15.11 -12.71 2.86
N SER A 354 -14.11 -13.13 2.12
CA SER A 354 -13.62 -14.50 2.12
C SER A 354 -12.46 -14.63 3.11
N ARG A 355 -12.38 -15.76 3.81
CA ARG A 355 -11.26 -16.11 4.69
C ARG A 355 -10.68 -17.44 4.26
N VAL A 356 -9.40 -17.43 3.98
CA VAL A 356 -8.65 -18.57 3.42
C VAL A 356 -7.48 -18.89 4.32
N ASP A 357 -7.23 -20.16 4.56
CA ASP A 357 -6.00 -20.62 5.19
C ASP A 357 -4.81 -20.31 4.28
N ALA A 358 -3.87 -19.52 4.75
CA ALA A 358 -2.75 -19.04 3.95
C ALA A 358 -1.80 -20.17 3.50
N LYS A 359 -1.71 -21.26 4.27
CA LYS A 359 -0.83 -22.40 3.96
C LYS A 359 -1.42 -23.34 2.91
N THR A 360 -2.73 -23.60 3.04
CA THR A 360 -3.40 -24.65 2.25
C THR A 360 -4.30 -24.13 1.15
N GLY A 361 -4.69 -22.85 1.19
CA GLY A 361 -5.69 -22.28 0.29
C GLY A 361 -7.13 -22.71 0.59
N ASN A 362 -7.40 -23.48 1.66
CA ASN A 362 -8.74 -23.94 2.02
C ASN A 362 -9.55 -22.81 2.66
N ASP A 363 -10.88 -22.85 2.48
CA ASP A 363 -11.77 -21.93 3.16
C ASP A 363 -11.76 -22.19 4.68
N GLN A 364 -11.57 -21.12 5.45
CA GLN A 364 -11.64 -21.15 6.92
C GLN A 364 -13.04 -20.70 7.41
N GLY A 365 -14.07 -21.44 7.05
CA GLY A 365 -15.47 -21.01 7.18
C GLY A 365 -15.78 -19.93 6.13
N GLY A 366 -16.96 -19.48 5.98
CA GLY A 366 -17.32 -18.44 5.01
C GLY A 366 -17.49 -18.90 3.56
N PRO A 367 -17.63 -17.98 2.60
CA PRO A 367 -17.53 -16.52 2.74
C PRO A 367 -18.57 -15.94 3.72
N PHE A 368 -18.23 -14.78 4.34
CA PHE A 368 -19.08 -14.12 5.33
C PHE A 368 -19.68 -12.84 4.74
N ARG A 369 -20.98 -12.63 4.96
CA ARG A 369 -21.63 -11.38 4.57
C ARG A 369 -21.31 -10.28 5.58
N LEU A 370 -21.07 -9.10 5.06
CA LEU A 370 -20.91 -7.87 5.83
C LEU A 370 -22.25 -7.11 5.76
N ASP A 371 -23.17 -7.41 6.69
CA ASP A 371 -24.58 -6.99 6.59
C ASP A 371 -24.81 -5.48 6.52
N ALA A 372 -23.83 -4.69 7.01
CA ALA A 372 -23.90 -3.23 6.97
C ALA A 372 -23.14 -2.60 5.80
N ILE A 373 -22.49 -3.40 4.96
CA ILE A 373 -21.53 -2.93 3.93
C ILE A 373 -21.79 -3.64 2.60
N ASP A 374 -21.87 -2.87 1.53
CA ASP A 374 -22.03 -3.38 0.16
C ASP A 374 -20.99 -2.83 -0.84
N ASN A 375 -20.34 -1.71 -0.53
CA ASN A 375 -19.39 -1.04 -1.41
C ASN A 375 -18.09 -0.67 -0.69
N VAL A 376 -16.99 -1.40 -0.98
CA VAL A 376 -15.70 -1.29 -0.27
C VAL A 376 -14.57 -1.07 -1.26
N TYR A 377 -13.91 0.08 -1.17
CA TYR A 377 -12.66 0.36 -1.91
C TYR A 377 -11.43 0.29 -0.99
N ALA A 378 -11.61 0.72 0.26
CA ALA A 378 -10.58 0.62 1.29
C ALA A 378 -10.17 -0.85 1.54
N SER A 379 -8.88 -1.10 1.60
CA SER A 379 -8.37 -2.42 1.98
C SER A 379 -8.60 -2.67 3.47
N PRO A 380 -9.00 -3.87 3.88
CA PRO A 380 -9.19 -4.19 5.30
C PRO A 380 -7.87 -4.09 6.08
N VAL A 381 -7.98 -3.71 7.35
CA VAL A 381 -6.82 -3.65 8.26
C VAL A 381 -7.11 -4.45 9.53
N GLY A 382 -6.05 -4.93 10.18
CA GLY A 382 -6.13 -5.81 11.33
C GLY A 382 -5.30 -5.34 12.53
N ALA A 383 -5.86 -5.42 13.74
CA ALA A 383 -5.16 -5.20 15.00
C ALA A 383 -5.94 -5.81 16.17
N ASP A 384 -5.25 -6.19 17.24
CA ASP A 384 -5.85 -6.62 18.51
C ASP A 384 -6.91 -7.72 18.36
N GLY A 385 -6.64 -8.71 17.49
CA GLY A 385 -7.60 -9.78 17.20
C GLY A 385 -8.87 -9.33 16.46
N ARG A 386 -8.84 -8.18 15.78
CA ARG A 386 -9.97 -7.55 15.08
C ARG A 386 -9.63 -7.23 13.65
N ILE A 387 -10.65 -7.22 12.80
CA ILE A 387 -10.58 -6.81 11.40
C ILE A 387 -11.53 -5.63 11.22
N TYR A 388 -11.03 -4.56 10.61
CA TYR A 388 -11.76 -3.34 10.32
C TYR A 388 -11.98 -3.26 8.81
N VAL A 389 -13.24 -3.19 8.39
CA VAL A 389 -13.65 -3.04 6.98
C VAL A 389 -14.45 -1.76 6.86
N THR A 390 -13.94 -0.79 6.12
CA THR A 390 -14.57 0.53 5.93
C THR A 390 -15.20 0.62 4.54
N SER A 391 -16.50 0.92 4.49
CA SER A 391 -17.23 1.13 3.24
C SER A 391 -17.06 2.55 2.70
N ARG A 392 -17.43 2.74 1.45
CA ARG A 392 -17.48 4.08 0.85
C ARG A 392 -18.50 4.99 1.53
N ASP A 393 -19.55 4.44 2.11
CA ASP A 393 -20.68 5.18 2.70
C ASP A 393 -20.51 5.50 4.19
N GLY A 394 -19.27 5.51 4.68
CA GLY A 394 -18.95 5.93 6.04
C GLY A 394 -19.14 4.85 7.11
N ILE A 395 -19.45 3.61 6.74
CA ILE A 395 -19.63 2.53 7.69
C ILE A 395 -18.32 1.77 7.85
N THR A 396 -17.89 1.57 9.10
CA THR A 396 -16.82 0.63 9.43
C THR A 396 -17.37 -0.50 10.28
N GLN A 397 -17.29 -1.71 9.72
CA GLN A 397 -17.67 -2.93 10.38
C GLN A 397 -16.43 -3.56 11.02
N VAL A 398 -16.52 -3.90 12.31
CA VAL A 398 -15.43 -4.54 13.05
C VAL A 398 -15.81 -5.97 13.39
N MET A 399 -14.95 -6.92 12.99
CA MET A 399 -15.15 -8.35 13.17
C MET A 399 -14.05 -8.95 14.03
N SER A 400 -14.33 -10.06 14.71
CA SER A 400 -13.30 -10.87 15.37
C SER A 400 -12.40 -11.57 14.34
N HIS A 401 -11.09 -11.69 14.64
CA HIS A 401 -10.14 -12.52 13.94
C HIS A 401 -9.93 -13.84 14.69
N GLY A 402 -9.65 -14.93 13.96
CA GLY A 402 -9.23 -16.21 14.53
C GLY A 402 -10.37 -17.18 14.86
N GLU A 403 -11.59 -16.72 15.06
CA GLU A 403 -12.75 -17.59 15.33
C GLU A 403 -13.24 -18.27 14.04
N ARG A 404 -13.79 -19.48 14.14
CA ARG A 404 -14.32 -20.23 12.98
C ARG A 404 -15.40 -19.45 12.25
N ILE A 405 -16.30 -18.81 12.99
CA ILE A 405 -17.29 -17.87 12.48
C ILE A 405 -16.96 -16.53 13.10
N PRO A 406 -16.48 -15.54 12.32
CA PRO A 406 -16.19 -14.21 12.85
C PRO A 406 -17.43 -13.59 13.46
N ARG A 407 -17.31 -13.06 14.68
CA ARG A 407 -18.37 -12.30 15.32
C ARG A 407 -18.35 -10.86 14.85
N MET A 408 -19.51 -10.29 14.58
CA MET A 408 -19.69 -8.85 14.47
C MET A 408 -19.50 -8.21 15.85
N LEU A 409 -18.47 -7.41 16.00
CA LEU A 409 -18.12 -6.74 17.27
C LEU A 409 -18.67 -5.32 17.34
N ALA A 410 -18.67 -4.61 16.23
CA ALA A 410 -19.22 -3.26 16.13
C ALA A 410 -19.56 -2.89 14.69
N VAL A 411 -20.51 -1.97 14.54
CA VAL A 411 -20.78 -1.22 13.32
C VAL A 411 -20.69 0.26 13.69
N ASN A 412 -19.76 0.97 13.09
CA ASN A 412 -19.48 2.37 13.35
C ASN A 412 -19.84 3.20 12.11
N ARG A 413 -20.31 4.44 12.30
CA ARG A 413 -20.69 5.32 11.20
C ARG A 413 -20.11 6.71 11.37
N LEU A 414 -19.56 7.26 10.28
CA LEU A 414 -19.13 8.64 10.13
C LEU A 414 -19.80 9.25 8.91
N ASP A 415 -20.12 10.54 8.96
CA ASP A 415 -20.74 11.27 7.85
C ASP A 415 -19.68 11.77 6.86
N ASP A 416 -19.08 10.83 6.14
CA ASP A 416 -18.09 11.09 5.08
C ASP A 416 -18.01 9.88 4.13
N HIS A 417 -17.32 10.02 3.00
CA HIS A 417 -17.07 8.94 2.04
C HIS A 417 -15.62 8.48 2.12
N PHE A 418 -15.39 7.14 2.16
CA PHE A 418 -14.05 6.58 2.34
C PHE A 418 -13.64 5.66 1.20
N SER A 419 -12.61 6.04 0.46
CA SER A 419 -11.92 5.18 -0.51
C SER A 419 -10.49 4.83 -0.05
N ALA A 420 -9.88 5.68 0.79
CA ALA A 420 -8.58 5.42 1.39
C ALA A 420 -8.67 4.30 2.43
N SER A 421 -7.64 3.44 2.48
CA SER A 421 -7.51 2.44 3.54
C SER A 421 -7.19 3.10 4.88
N ALA A 422 -7.67 2.51 5.96
CA ALA A 422 -7.36 2.97 7.30
C ALA A 422 -5.86 2.80 7.63
N ALA A 423 -5.35 3.62 8.54
CA ALA A 423 -4.07 3.44 9.18
C ALA A 423 -4.24 3.23 10.69
N ILE A 424 -3.43 2.37 11.29
CA ILE A 424 -3.50 2.06 12.71
C ILE A 424 -2.13 2.30 13.34
N ALA A 425 -2.10 3.12 14.39
CA ALA A 425 -0.86 3.46 15.08
C ALA A 425 -1.09 3.53 16.61
N GLY A 426 -0.48 2.60 17.35
CA GLY A 426 -0.67 2.50 18.80
C GLY A 426 -2.12 2.25 19.20
N ARG A 427 -2.75 3.22 19.85
CA ARG A 427 -4.16 3.15 20.27
C ARG A 427 -5.11 3.93 19.36
N GLU A 428 -4.66 4.34 18.20
CA GLU A 428 -5.37 5.23 17.29
C GLU A 428 -5.69 4.54 15.97
N LEU A 429 -6.88 4.81 15.45
CA LEU A 429 -7.30 4.49 14.09
C LEU A 429 -7.48 5.79 13.32
N PHE A 430 -6.86 5.88 12.15
CA PHE A 430 -6.97 7.04 11.28
C PHE A 430 -7.76 6.68 10.04
N LEU A 431 -8.82 7.43 9.79
CA LEU A 431 -9.65 7.31 8.60
C LEU A 431 -9.59 8.61 7.79
N ARG A 432 -9.25 8.49 6.51
CA ARG A 432 -9.30 9.60 5.57
C ARG A 432 -10.55 9.50 4.72
N GLY A 433 -11.48 10.41 4.94
CA GLY A 433 -12.63 10.62 4.09
C GLY A 433 -12.36 11.57 2.92
N GLU A 434 -13.38 11.87 2.14
CA GLU A 434 -13.32 12.89 1.09
C GLU A 434 -13.21 14.29 1.67
N ARG A 435 -13.83 14.55 2.83
CA ARG A 435 -13.85 15.87 3.50
C ARG A 435 -12.86 15.97 4.66
N TYR A 436 -12.71 14.90 5.44
CA TYR A 436 -12.00 14.97 6.71
C TYR A 436 -10.98 13.86 6.91
N LEU A 437 -9.97 14.18 7.70
CA LEU A 437 -9.12 13.20 8.38
C LEU A 437 -9.61 13.06 9.83
N TYR A 438 -9.88 11.83 10.23
CA TYR A 438 -10.34 11.48 11.57
C TYR A 438 -9.23 10.77 12.34
N CYS A 439 -9.00 11.18 13.58
CA CYS A 439 -8.27 10.41 14.57
C CYS A 439 -9.27 9.82 15.58
N ILE A 440 -9.39 8.52 15.57
CA ILE A 440 -10.32 7.76 16.41
C ILE A 440 -9.49 7.15 17.53
N ALA A 441 -9.78 7.50 18.77
CA ALA A 441 -9.08 7.05 19.96
C ALA A 441 -10.03 7.01 21.16
N GLU A 442 -9.88 6.03 22.02
CA GLU A 442 -10.53 6.02 23.33
C GLU A 442 -9.79 6.99 24.28
N GLU A 443 -10.54 7.73 25.09
CA GLU A 443 -10.00 8.60 26.13
C GLU A 443 -9.36 7.83 27.29
#